data_9f93db8f9a0a5d76966d07b30b1b291a
#
_entry.id   9f93db8f9a0a5d76966d07b30b1b291a
#
_cell.length_a   1.000
_cell.length_b   1.000
_cell.length_c   1.000
_cell.angle_alpha   90.00
_cell.angle_beta   90.00
_cell.angle_gamma   90.00
#
_symmetry.space_group_name_H-M   'P 1'
#
loop_
_entity.id
_entity.type
_entity.pdbx_description
1 polymer ?
#
loop_
_entity_poly.entity_id
_entity_poly.type
_entity_poly.pdbx_seq_one_letter_code
_entity_poly.pdbx_strand_id
1 'polypeptide(L)'
;FVLISLFLAAAMMFKGGWEAFHTFGFKFLITEQWDPVQREFGALVPILGTLMTSFIALLIGVPISFGIALFLTELAPNWLRMPVASAIELLAGIPSIIYGMWGLFILVPFLGEHVFPWVDEHMGVWPVVGFLFQGPPLGVGMGTAGLVLAIMIIPFISSVMREVFLT
;
A
#
# COMPACT_ATOMS: atom_id res chain seq x y z
N PHE A 1 20.46 19.78 -12.76
CA PHE A 1 20.96 18.58 -12.06
C PHE A 1 19.85 17.57 -11.80
N VAL A 2 18.73 17.96 -11.15
CA VAL A 2 17.63 17.04 -10.78
C VAL A 2 17.06 16.28 -11.98
N LEU A 3 16.76 16.96 -13.10
CA LEU A 3 16.25 16.32 -14.30
C LEU A 3 17.25 15.33 -14.92
N ILE A 4 18.52 15.63 -14.88
CA ILE A 4 19.58 14.75 -15.38
C ILE A 4 19.70 13.51 -14.50
N SER A 5 19.66 13.65 -13.17
CA SER A 5 19.71 12.51 -12.26
C SER A 5 18.49 11.60 -12.39
N LEU A 6 17.29 12.17 -12.58
CA LEU A 6 16.06 11.40 -12.85
C LEU A 6 16.15 10.65 -14.18
N PHE A 7 16.63 11.31 -15.23
CA PHE A 7 16.81 10.65 -16.52
C PHE A 7 17.84 9.52 -16.46
N LEU A 8 18.98 9.75 -15.79
CA LEU A 8 20.00 8.72 -15.60
C LEU A 8 19.44 7.53 -14.80
N ALA A 9 18.70 7.79 -13.72
CA ALA A 9 18.06 6.73 -12.94
C ALA A 9 17.09 5.91 -13.80
N ALA A 10 16.22 6.58 -14.57
CA ALA A 10 15.29 5.91 -15.49
C ALA A 10 16.02 5.09 -16.57
N ALA A 11 17.08 5.63 -17.15
CA ALA A 11 17.89 4.95 -18.15
C ALA A 11 18.59 3.71 -17.57
N MET A 12 19.11 3.79 -16.34
CA MET A 12 19.74 2.65 -15.65
C MET A 12 18.70 1.57 -15.32
N MET A 13 17.51 1.95 -14.86
CA MET A 13 16.42 1.00 -14.61
C MET A 13 15.94 0.32 -15.90
N PHE A 14 15.79 1.08 -16.98
CA PHE A 14 15.44 0.55 -18.29
C PHE A 14 16.50 -0.43 -18.81
N LYS A 15 17.78 -0.06 -18.70
CA LYS A 15 18.90 -0.95 -19.08
C LYS A 15 18.91 -2.26 -18.27
N GLY A 16 18.67 -2.17 -16.95
CA GLY A 16 18.60 -3.37 -16.10
C GLY A 16 17.40 -4.26 -16.41
N GLY A 17 16.23 -3.66 -16.71
CA GLY A 17 15.02 -4.40 -17.09
C GLY A 17 15.09 -4.99 -18.51
N TRP A 18 15.88 -4.39 -19.42
CA TRP A 18 15.98 -4.81 -20.81
C TRP A 18 16.46 -6.25 -20.97
N GLU A 19 17.37 -6.69 -20.11
CA GLU A 19 17.90 -8.06 -20.14
C GLU A 19 16.80 -9.10 -19.86
N ALA A 20 15.86 -8.79 -18.96
CA ALA A 20 14.71 -9.65 -18.69
C ALA A 20 13.78 -9.74 -19.92
N PHE A 21 13.50 -8.62 -20.58
CA PHE A 21 12.70 -8.61 -21.80
C PHE A 21 13.38 -9.32 -22.97
N HIS A 22 14.71 -9.22 -23.09
CA HIS A 22 15.46 -9.89 -24.14
C HIS A 22 15.51 -11.42 -23.91
N THR A 23 15.58 -11.85 -22.65
CA THR A 23 15.69 -13.26 -22.28
C THR A 23 14.33 -13.97 -22.31
N PHE A 24 13.29 -13.34 -21.75
CA PHE A 24 11.96 -13.96 -21.54
C PHE A 24 10.88 -13.42 -22.48
N GLY A 25 11.18 -12.34 -23.23
CA GLY A 25 10.23 -11.67 -24.12
C GLY A 25 9.04 -11.04 -23.36
N PHE A 26 7.99 -10.71 -24.09
CA PHE A 26 6.75 -10.14 -23.49
C PHE A 26 5.98 -11.15 -22.65
N LYS A 27 6.25 -12.46 -22.81
CA LYS A 27 5.65 -13.51 -22.00
C LYS A 27 6.00 -13.35 -20.52
N PHE A 28 7.14 -12.75 -20.19
CA PHE A 28 7.54 -12.38 -18.83
C PHE A 28 6.45 -11.64 -18.05
N LEU A 29 5.70 -10.73 -18.70
CA LEU A 29 4.67 -9.92 -18.04
C LEU A 29 3.43 -10.72 -17.64
N ILE A 30 3.16 -11.84 -18.31
CA ILE A 30 1.96 -12.66 -18.11
C ILE A 30 2.25 -14.03 -17.49
N THR A 31 3.51 -14.32 -17.21
CA THR A 31 3.93 -15.59 -16.58
C THR A 31 3.86 -15.44 -15.06
N GLU A 32 3.27 -16.43 -14.39
CA GLU A 32 3.15 -16.49 -12.92
C GLU A 32 4.34 -17.18 -12.25
N GLN A 33 5.03 -18.06 -13.00
CA GLN A 33 6.11 -18.89 -12.46
C GLN A 33 7.31 -18.05 -12.00
N TRP A 34 7.84 -18.43 -10.84
CA TRP A 34 9.09 -17.91 -10.30
C TRP A 34 9.92 -19.09 -9.81
N ASP A 35 10.68 -19.68 -10.73
CA ASP A 35 11.54 -20.85 -10.46
C ASP A 35 13.01 -20.53 -10.75
N PRO A 36 13.80 -20.22 -9.70
CA PRO A 36 15.23 -19.95 -9.85
C PRO A 36 16.04 -21.18 -10.33
N VAL A 37 15.53 -22.41 -10.09
CA VAL A 37 16.23 -23.66 -10.46
C VAL A 37 16.11 -23.90 -11.95
N GLN A 38 14.91 -23.72 -12.50
CA GLN A 38 14.65 -23.85 -13.94
C GLN A 38 14.93 -22.55 -14.71
N ARG A 39 15.27 -21.48 -13.99
CA ARG A 39 15.48 -20.13 -14.54
C ARG A 39 14.25 -19.58 -15.29
N GLU A 40 13.08 -19.93 -14.80
CA GLU A 40 11.81 -19.37 -15.29
C GLU A 40 11.36 -18.26 -14.35
N PHE A 41 11.20 -17.08 -14.91
CA PHE A 41 10.80 -15.89 -14.14
C PHE A 41 9.61 -15.21 -14.82
N GLY A 42 8.63 -14.81 -14.00
CA GLY A 42 7.45 -14.10 -14.43
C GLY A 42 7.13 -12.90 -13.52
N ALA A 43 6.62 -11.83 -14.10
CA ALA A 43 6.29 -10.61 -13.40
C ALA A 43 4.80 -10.46 -13.05
N LEU A 44 3.93 -11.39 -13.48
CA LEU A 44 2.49 -11.25 -13.29
C LEU A 44 2.11 -11.15 -11.80
N VAL A 45 2.65 -12.02 -10.96
CA VAL A 45 2.34 -12.04 -9.52
C VAL A 45 2.74 -10.74 -8.82
N PRO A 46 3.98 -10.21 -8.98
CA PRO A 46 4.34 -8.92 -8.38
C PRO A 46 3.56 -7.74 -8.97
N ILE A 47 3.22 -7.75 -10.26
CA ILE A 47 2.39 -6.70 -10.87
C ILE A 47 0.99 -6.71 -10.26
N LEU A 48 0.30 -7.84 -10.25
CA LEU A 48 -1.03 -7.96 -9.66
C LEU A 48 -1.01 -7.65 -8.16
N GLY A 49 -0.01 -8.17 -7.44
CA GLY A 49 0.16 -7.88 -6.01
C GLY A 49 0.28 -6.38 -5.73
N THR A 50 1.09 -5.67 -6.50
CA THR A 50 1.25 -4.21 -6.36
C THR A 50 -0.03 -3.46 -6.69
N LEU A 51 -0.73 -3.82 -7.77
CA LEU A 51 -1.99 -3.18 -8.14
C LEU A 51 -3.07 -3.41 -7.10
N MET A 52 -3.21 -4.63 -6.59
CA MET A 52 -4.22 -4.98 -5.59
C MET A 52 -3.96 -4.30 -4.26
N THR A 53 -2.72 -4.33 -3.76
CA THR A 53 -2.37 -3.64 -2.51
C THR A 53 -2.55 -2.13 -2.61
N SER A 54 -2.18 -1.53 -3.75
CA SER A 54 -2.39 -0.10 -4.01
C SER A 54 -3.88 0.25 -4.08
N PHE A 55 -4.68 -0.58 -4.73
CA PHE A 55 -6.13 -0.38 -4.81
C PHE A 55 -6.77 -0.43 -3.42
N ILE A 56 -6.43 -1.42 -2.60
CA ILE A 56 -6.92 -1.52 -1.21
C ILE A 56 -6.49 -0.30 -0.41
N ALA A 57 -5.24 0.12 -0.53
CA ALA A 57 -4.71 1.28 0.17
C ALA A 57 -5.45 2.57 -0.20
N LEU A 58 -5.72 2.80 -1.48
CA LEU A 58 -6.47 3.97 -1.95
C LEU A 58 -7.94 3.92 -1.53
N LEU A 59 -8.56 2.76 -1.60
CA LEU A 59 -9.96 2.56 -1.20
C LEU A 59 -10.20 2.92 0.28
N ILE A 60 -9.23 2.65 1.13
CA ILE A 60 -9.27 2.96 2.57
C ILE A 60 -8.71 4.36 2.84
N GLY A 61 -7.53 4.65 2.30
CA GLY A 61 -6.77 5.85 2.63
C GLY A 61 -7.41 7.14 2.12
N VAL A 62 -7.94 7.15 0.89
CA VAL A 62 -8.52 8.37 0.30
C VAL A 62 -9.77 8.85 1.05
N PRO A 63 -10.79 8.02 1.35
CA PRO A 63 -11.96 8.47 2.11
C PRO A 63 -11.61 8.97 3.52
N ILE A 64 -10.70 8.28 4.21
CA ILE A 64 -10.26 8.68 5.55
C ILE A 64 -9.52 10.01 5.48
N SER A 65 -8.60 10.17 4.54
CA SER A 65 -7.83 11.41 4.35
C SER A 65 -8.72 12.59 3.99
N PHE A 66 -9.72 12.37 3.15
CA PHE A 66 -10.72 13.37 2.81
C PHE A 66 -11.50 13.81 4.06
N GLY A 67 -11.98 12.85 4.86
CA GLY A 67 -12.67 13.13 6.12
C GLY A 67 -11.80 13.92 7.10
N ILE A 68 -10.53 13.56 7.25
CA ILE A 68 -9.58 14.28 8.10
C ILE A 68 -9.36 15.72 7.59
N ALA A 69 -9.14 15.90 6.30
CA ALA A 69 -8.93 17.22 5.71
C ALA A 69 -10.17 18.11 5.88
N LEU A 70 -11.36 17.58 5.57
CA LEU A 70 -12.62 18.29 5.75
C LEU A 70 -12.86 18.66 7.23
N PHE A 71 -12.62 17.73 8.14
CA PHE A 71 -12.74 18.00 9.56
C PHE A 71 -11.83 19.15 10.00
N LEU A 72 -10.57 19.14 9.59
CA LEU A 72 -9.60 20.15 10.00
C LEU A 72 -9.87 21.53 9.39
N THR A 73 -10.43 21.60 8.18
CA THR A 73 -10.70 22.88 7.53
C THR A 73 -12.02 23.48 7.96
N GLU A 74 -13.09 22.69 8.04
CA GLU A 74 -14.45 23.18 8.24
C GLU A 74 -14.95 23.01 9.69
N LEU A 75 -14.68 21.86 10.32
CA LEU A 75 -15.37 21.46 11.55
C LEU A 75 -14.52 21.64 12.81
N ALA A 76 -13.21 21.54 12.72
CA ALA A 76 -12.35 21.57 13.90
C ALA A 76 -12.32 22.95 14.58
N PRO A 77 -12.38 23.01 15.91
CA PRO A 77 -12.18 24.25 16.64
C PRO A 77 -10.73 24.74 16.48
N ASN A 78 -10.54 26.07 16.55
CA ASN A 78 -9.25 26.70 16.27
C ASN A 78 -8.07 26.16 17.12
N TRP A 79 -8.35 25.78 18.37
CA TRP A 79 -7.33 25.23 19.27
C TRP A 79 -6.83 23.83 18.84
N LEU A 80 -7.64 23.08 18.08
CA LEU A 80 -7.33 21.72 17.65
C LEU A 80 -6.68 21.68 16.25
N ARG A 81 -6.99 22.66 15.39
CA ARG A 81 -6.51 22.69 13.99
C ARG A 81 -5.00 22.59 13.88
N MET A 82 -4.28 23.45 14.60
CA MET A 82 -2.81 23.50 14.52
C MET A 82 -2.13 22.25 15.10
N PRO A 83 -2.44 21.79 16.33
CA PRO A 83 -1.81 20.59 16.89
C PRO A 83 -2.03 19.33 16.03
N VAL A 84 -3.25 19.11 15.54
CA VAL A 84 -3.56 17.94 14.73
C VAL A 84 -2.90 18.02 13.34
N ALA A 85 -2.92 19.20 12.69
CA ALA A 85 -2.21 19.40 11.43
C ALA A 85 -0.71 19.11 11.56
N SER A 86 -0.07 19.67 12.59
CA SER A 86 1.36 19.40 12.85
C SER A 86 1.64 17.92 13.14
N ALA A 87 0.75 17.24 13.87
CA ALA A 87 0.90 15.81 14.11
C ALA A 87 0.81 14.98 12.80
N ILE A 88 -0.11 15.35 11.89
CA ILE A 88 -0.23 14.70 10.58
C ILE A 88 1.02 14.94 9.73
N GLU A 89 1.54 16.16 9.71
CA GLU A 89 2.78 16.51 9.00
C GLU A 89 3.99 15.73 9.54
N LEU A 90 4.09 15.58 10.87
CA LEU A 90 5.13 14.75 11.50
C LEU A 90 4.99 13.27 11.12
N LEU A 91 3.76 12.73 11.09
CA LEU A 91 3.51 11.36 10.64
C LEU A 91 3.89 11.16 9.17
N ALA A 92 3.62 12.14 8.30
CA ALA A 92 4.04 12.09 6.90
C ALA A 92 5.56 12.07 6.73
N GLY A 93 6.32 12.59 7.68
CA GLY A 93 7.79 12.56 7.69
C GLY A 93 8.41 11.23 8.15
N ILE A 94 7.63 10.29 8.67
CA ILE A 94 8.14 8.99 9.11
C ILE A 94 8.55 8.14 7.91
N PRO A 95 9.79 7.60 7.86
CA PRO A 95 10.21 6.70 6.78
C PRO A 95 9.29 5.49 6.64
N SER A 96 8.93 5.14 5.41
CA SER A 96 8.01 4.03 5.09
C SER A 96 8.43 2.68 5.67
N ILE A 97 9.75 2.47 5.84
CA ILE A 97 10.27 1.23 6.45
C ILE A 97 9.79 1.03 7.88
N ILE A 98 9.59 2.12 8.64
CA ILE A 98 9.11 2.06 10.03
C ILE A 98 7.66 1.56 10.05
N TYR A 99 6.81 2.07 9.15
CA TYR A 99 5.43 1.56 9.00
C TYR A 99 5.41 0.09 8.59
N GLY A 100 6.29 -0.30 7.67
CA GLY A 100 6.41 -1.70 7.23
C GLY A 100 6.85 -2.63 8.36
N MET A 101 7.85 -2.24 9.15
CA MET A 101 8.30 -3.01 10.31
C MET A 101 7.23 -3.09 11.41
N TRP A 102 6.59 -1.97 11.72
CA TRP A 102 5.47 -1.96 12.67
C TRP A 102 4.33 -2.87 12.20
N GLY A 103 3.99 -2.79 10.91
CA GLY A 103 2.97 -3.64 10.30
C GLY A 103 3.32 -5.12 10.42
N LEU A 104 4.57 -5.50 10.12
CA LEU A 104 5.02 -6.88 10.15
C LEU A 104 5.07 -7.45 11.58
N PHE A 105 5.58 -6.71 12.55
CA PHE A 105 5.82 -7.23 13.91
C PHE A 105 4.65 -7.03 14.87
N ILE A 106 3.76 -6.09 14.60
CA ILE A 106 2.64 -5.77 15.50
C ILE A 106 1.30 -6.03 14.82
N LEU A 107 1.06 -5.46 13.63
CA LEU A 107 -0.24 -5.55 12.99
C LEU A 107 -0.51 -6.94 12.43
N VAL A 108 0.48 -7.61 11.82
CA VAL A 108 0.34 -8.96 11.26
C VAL A 108 -0.05 -9.97 12.34
N PRO A 109 0.66 -10.10 13.48
CA PRO A 109 0.23 -11.00 14.56
C PRO A 109 -1.14 -10.66 15.09
N PHE A 110 -1.43 -9.39 15.34
CA PHE A 110 -2.73 -8.94 15.82
C PHE A 110 -3.88 -9.33 14.89
N LEU A 111 -3.73 -9.09 13.58
CA LEU A 111 -4.74 -9.47 12.60
C LEU A 111 -4.88 -10.99 12.48
N GLY A 112 -3.77 -11.73 12.49
CA GLY A 112 -3.75 -13.18 12.39
C GLY A 112 -4.41 -13.89 13.57
N GLU A 113 -4.24 -13.35 14.77
CA GLU A 113 -4.77 -13.96 16.00
C GLU A 113 -6.20 -13.53 16.32
N HIS A 114 -6.59 -12.30 16.00
CA HIS A 114 -7.86 -11.73 16.47
C HIS A 114 -8.86 -11.42 15.36
N VAL A 115 -8.39 -10.94 14.22
CA VAL A 115 -9.28 -10.42 13.17
C VAL A 115 -9.58 -11.46 12.11
N PHE A 116 -8.56 -12.11 11.56
CA PHE A 116 -8.79 -13.07 10.47
C PHE A 116 -9.55 -14.32 10.88
N PRO A 117 -9.37 -14.91 12.05
CA PRO A 117 -10.22 -16.03 12.48
C PRO A 117 -11.70 -15.63 12.56
N TRP A 118 -11.97 -14.44 13.08
CA TRP A 118 -13.34 -13.91 13.14
C TRP A 118 -13.92 -13.62 11.75
N VAL A 119 -13.12 -13.04 10.86
CA VAL A 119 -13.52 -12.75 9.48
C VAL A 119 -13.77 -14.05 8.71
N ASP A 120 -12.90 -15.04 8.83
CA ASP A 120 -13.05 -16.34 8.18
C ASP A 120 -14.34 -17.05 8.64
N GLU A 121 -14.63 -17.04 9.93
CA GLU A 121 -15.83 -17.64 10.51
C GLU A 121 -17.13 -16.95 10.03
N HIS A 122 -17.13 -15.61 9.91
CA HIS A 122 -18.35 -14.85 9.63
C HIS A 122 -18.51 -14.45 8.16
N MET A 123 -17.41 -14.19 7.46
CA MET A 123 -17.41 -13.69 6.08
C MET A 123 -16.91 -14.72 5.05
N GLY A 124 -16.15 -15.72 5.48
CA GLY A 124 -15.66 -16.80 4.61
C GLY A 124 -16.78 -17.62 3.96
N VAL A 125 -17.97 -17.58 4.54
CA VAL A 125 -19.18 -18.26 4.02
C VAL A 125 -19.90 -17.48 2.90
N TRP A 126 -19.54 -16.22 2.67
CA TRP A 126 -20.21 -15.38 1.67
C TRP A 126 -19.74 -15.72 0.25
N PRO A 127 -20.68 -16.03 -0.70
CA PRO A 127 -20.34 -16.56 -2.02
C PRO A 127 -19.56 -15.58 -2.92
N VAL A 128 -19.61 -14.27 -2.63
CA VAL A 128 -18.96 -13.22 -3.45
C VAL A 128 -17.65 -12.72 -2.85
N VAL A 129 -17.51 -12.77 -1.53
CA VAL A 129 -16.37 -12.17 -0.83
C VAL A 129 -15.53 -13.23 -0.13
N GLY A 130 -16.11 -14.39 0.15
CA GLY A 130 -15.45 -15.48 0.88
C GLY A 130 -14.16 -15.96 0.25
N PHE A 131 -14.04 -15.96 -1.09
CA PHE A 131 -12.82 -16.39 -1.76
C PHE A 131 -11.59 -15.49 -1.45
N LEU A 132 -11.83 -14.22 -1.09
CA LEU A 132 -10.76 -13.27 -0.70
C LEU A 132 -10.17 -13.57 0.67
N PHE A 133 -10.90 -14.32 1.49
CA PHE A 133 -10.53 -14.67 2.86
C PHE A 133 -10.19 -16.15 3.04
N GLN A 134 -10.27 -16.95 1.97
CA GLN A 134 -9.89 -18.36 1.98
C GLN A 134 -8.36 -18.48 1.98
N GLY A 135 -7.80 -18.92 3.10
CA GLY A 135 -6.38 -19.18 3.24
C GLY A 135 -5.99 -19.36 4.71
N PRO A 136 -4.77 -19.83 4.98
CA PRO A 136 -4.31 -19.91 6.36
C PRO A 136 -4.28 -18.51 6.97
N PRO A 137 -4.89 -18.30 8.15
CA PRO A 137 -5.03 -16.99 8.80
C PRO A 137 -3.70 -16.53 9.42
N LEU A 138 -2.64 -16.46 8.61
CA LEU A 138 -1.29 -16.11 9.06
C LEU A 138 -1.08 -14.61 9.31
N GLY A 139 -2.08 -13.78 9.02
CA GLY A 139 -1.94 -12.32 9.11
C GLY A 139 -1.15 -11.69 7.95
N VAL A 140 -0.32 -12.46 7.26
CA VAL A 140 0.47 -12.00 6.12
C VAL A 140 -0.33 -12.16 4.84
N GLY A 141 -0.60 -11.04 4.14
CA GLY A 141 -1.35 -11.10 2.90
C GLY A 141 -1.52 -9.73 2.25
N MET A 142 -2.12 -9.70 1.06
CA MET A 142 -2.36 -8.46 0.29
C MET A 142 -3.26 -7.48 1.06
N GLY A 143 -4.25 -7.99 1.82
CA GLY A 143 -5.12 -7.17 2.66
C GLY A 143 -4.36 -6.42 3.75
N THR A 144 -3.51 -7.13 4.49
CA THR A 144 -2.66 -6.52 5.53
C THR A 144 -1.66 -5.54 4.94
N ALA A 145 -1.01 -5.89 3.83
CA ALA A 145 -0.10 -5.00 3.12
C ALA A 145 -0.81 -3.73 2.64
N GLY A 146 -2.01 -3.87 2.07
CA GLY A 146 -2.85 -2.74 1.66
C GLY A 146 -3.28 -1.86 2.84
N LEU A 147 -3.58 -2.44 4.00
CA LEU A 147 -3.92 -1.70 5.20
C LEU A 147 -2.73 -0.91 5.75
N VAL A 148 -1.54 -1.51 5.83
CA VAL A 148 -0.30 -0.80 6.22
C VAL A 148 -0.02 0.34 5.26
N LEU A 149 -0.14 0.10 3.97
CA LEU A 149 0.04 1.11 2.93
C LEU A 149 -1.01 2.24 3.05
N ALA A 150 -2.28 1.91 3.37
CA ALA A 150 -3.31 2.91 3.64
C ALA A 150 -2.93 3.82 4.81
N ILE A 151 -2.51 3.24 5.94
CA ILE A 151 -2.06 4.01 7.12
C ILE A 151 -0.90 4.93 6.75
N MET A 152 0.03 4.46 5.91
CA MET A 152 1.19 5.22 5.49
C MET A 152 0.83 6.42 4.59
N ILE A 153 -0.15 6.27 3.69
CA ILE A 153 -0.52 7.33 2.74
C ILE A 153 -1.51 8.36 3.33
N ILE A 154 -2.27 7.99 4.38
CA ILE A 154 -3.26 8.88 5.01
C ILE A 154 -2.65 10.23 5.41
N PRO A 155 -1.53 10.35 6.12
CA PRO A 155 -0.98 11.62 6.53
C PRO A 155 -0.61 12.51 5.33
N PHE A 156 0.00 11.93 4.32
CA PHE A 156 0.41 12.65 3.11
C PHE A 156 -0.80 13.19 2.33
N ILE A 157 -1.80 12.33 2.06
CA ILE A 157 -2.99 12.71 1.32
C ILE A 157 -3.79 13.76 2.11
N SER A 158 -3.91 13.59 3.43
CA SER A 158 -4.64 14.54 4.29
C SER A 158 -4.00 15.94 4.26
N SER A 159 -2.67 16.04 4.29
CA SER A 159 -1.97 17.33 4.24
C SER A 159 -2.18 18.03 2.90
N VAL A 160 -2.06 17.30 1.78
CA VAL A 160 -2.29 17.86 0.44
C VAL A 160 -3.75 18.29 0.24
N MET A 161 -4.70 17.45 0.65
CA MET A 161 -6.13 17.81 0.56
C MET A 161 -6.48 19.02 1.42
N ARG A 162 -5.90 19.14 2.62
CA ARG A 162 -6.09 20.30 3.48
C ARG A 162 -5.61 21.59 2.82
N GLU A 163 -4.45 21.57 2.16
CA GLU A 163 -3.95 22.75 1.43
C GLU A 163 -4.90 23.15 0.30
N VAL A 164 -5.42 22.19 -0.44
CA VAL A 164 -6.41 22.44 -1.50
C VAL A 164 -7.70 23.05 -0.96
N PHE A 165 -8.17 22.63 0.23
CA PHE A 165 -9.38 23.20 0.83
C PHE A 165 -9.19 24.59 1.43
N LEU A 166 -7.96 25.01 1.70
CA LEU A 166 -7.65 26.35 2.22
C LEU A 166 -7.45 27.40 1.12
N THR A 167 -7.37 27.00 -0.15
CA THR A 167 -7.25 27.88 -1.33
C THR A 167 -8.61 28.25 -1.87
#